data_379d9f6801cb8adddc331d70f085dc70
#
_entry.id   379d9f6801cb8adddc331d70f085dc70
#
_cell.length_a   1.000
_cell.length_b   1.000
_cell.length_c   1.000
_cell.angle_alpha   90.00
_cell.angle_beta   90.00
_cell.angle_gamma   90.00
#
_symmetry.space_group_name_H-M   'P 1'
#
loop_
_entity.id
_entity.type
_entity.pdbx_description
1 polymer ?
#
loop_
_entity_poly.entity_id
_entity_poly.type
_entity_poly.pdbx_seq_one_letter_code
_entity_poly.pdbx_strand_id
1 'polypeptide(L)'
;MKYQKALLCITLAGTLIFSGCGSTNNSTGNNTNTSSSVESTVETSTEDTDAKSDENTVTGMISEITDSTITVAAMPGGGQGEAPGNPPSDNNGGAPAGNGNSDNNDSTEAPDKPDSDGADSTETPGNPPSGDNNSAHSDNGGAPDMSNMTTETINLTDSTIYYDKDGKETTLSALSEGTMATITLDDDGNAATVTISDNAGGQPGGNTPGGGAPGGSASSQPESYNAVTEYTEDTEVSDETFSSTGSDENAVLVSNGANVTLKDITLDRTSSDSTGSDSSSFYGVGAGLLVTDGTVTIDNATITTDSAGGAGIFSYGNGNVTVSDSTITTRQDTSGGIHVAGGGTLTAKNLTVTTNGESSAAIRSDRGGGTMTVDGGSYTSNGTGSPAVYCTADISISNAALTANGSEAVCIEGLNSLKLTDCDLTGNIPENEQNDCNWTVILYQSMSGDSEVGNSDFSMTGGSLTSKNGGMFYTTNTESTFYLSSVDLSYSDSNDFLLKCTGNSNARGWGSSGANGADCEFTTDAQTMAGKIIWDSISQLDVSLENKSTWTGSFVQDESNAGNGGDGYANLTIDSSSTWIVDGDSTLSSLTCKGTITDEDGNTVTVKGSDGTTYVEGTSDYTITVSSYEA
;
A
#
# COMPACT_ATOMS: atom_id res chain seq x y z
N MET A 1 15.26 -51.84 -26.77
CA MET A 1 15.95 -52.46 -25.63
C MET A 1 15.47 -51.79 -24.36
N LYS A 2 14.82 -52.60 -23.52
CA LYS A 2 14.29 -52.20 -22.20
C LYS A 2 15.44 -52.03 -21.22
N TYR A 3 15.42 -51.02 -20.36
CA TYR A 3 15.92 -51.13 -18.98
C TYR A 3 15.05 -50.32 -18.04
N GLN A 4 14.29 -51.03 -17.22
CA GLN A 4 13.72 -50.59 -15.93
C GLN A 4 14.83 -50.64 -14.87
N LYS A 5 14.82 -49.73 -13.93
CA LYS A 5 15.29 -49.90 -12.52
C LYS A 5 14.69 -48.74 -11.73
N ALA A 6 13.84 -49.00 -10.90
CA ALA A 6 13.78 -49.62 -9.57
C ALA A 6 13.76 -48.55 -8.46
N LEU A 7 12.60 -48.51 -7.85
CA LEU A 7 12.14 -47.78 -6.65
C LEU A 7 12.97 -48.21 -5.43
N LEU A 8 13.40 -47.30 -4.57
CA LEU A 8 13.83 -47.61 -3.21
C LEU A 8 13.12 -46.66 -2.24
N CYS A 9 12.08 -47.19 -1.60
CA CYS A 9 11.43 -46.63 -0.40
C CYS A 9 12.31 -46.90 0.82
N ILE A 10 12.60 -45.85 1.59
CA ILE A 10 13.07 -46.02 2.99
C ILE A 10 12.06 -45.36 3.90
N THR A 11 11.28 -46.16 4.57
CA THR A 11 10.43 -45.81 5.71
C THR A 11 11.30 -45.83 6.97
N LEU A 12 11.33 -44.72 7.71
CA LEU A 12 11.87 -44.68 9.05
C LEU A 12 10.71 -44.40 10.02
N ALA A 13 10.32 -45.46 10.75
CA ALA A 13 9.40 -45.38 11.86
C ALA A 13 10.17 -45.04 13.13
N GLY A 14 9.80 -43.95 13.77
CA GLY A 14 10.28 -43.56 15.10
C GLY A 14 9.15 -43.64 16.12
N THR A 15 9.25 -44.61 17.00
CA THR A 15 8.37 -44.86 18.16
C THR A 15 8.62 -43.83 19.26
N LEU A 16 7.57 -43.14 19.70
CA LEU A 16 7.55 -42.36 20.94
C LEU A 16 6.89 -43.15 22.03
N ILE A 17 7.65 -43.37 23.11
CA ILE A 17 7.24 -44.06 24.33
C ILE A 17 6.63 -43.02 25.28
N PHE A 18 5.38 -43.25 25.70
CA PHE A 18 4.74 -42.59 26.83
C PHE A 18 5.14 -43.26 28.12
N SER A 19 5.61 -42.51 29.10
CA SER A 19 5.67 -42.93 30.50
C SER A 19 4.75 -42.04 31.32
N GLY A 20 3.64 -42.60 31.73
CA GLY A 20 2.77 -42.03 32.74
C GLY A 20 3.21 -42.46 34.14
N CYS A 21 3.00 -41.59 35.11
CA CYS A 21 2.85 -41.99 36.51
C CYS A 21 1.84 -41.05 37.15
N GLY A 22 0.75 -41.66 37.57
CA GLY A 22 -0.25 -41.08 38.41
C GLY A 22 0.08 -41.25 39.90
N SER A 23 -0.55 -40.46 40.72
CA SER A 23 -1.01 -40.87 42.05
C SER A 23 -2.03 -39.90 42.63
N THR A 24 -3.12 -40.45 42.96
CA THR A 24 -4.23 -40.13 43.84
C THR A 24 -3.82 -39.64 45.25
N ASN A 25 -4.63 -38.72 45.84
CA ASN A 25 -5.44 -38.89 47.06
C ASN A 25 -6.07 -37.57 47.50
N ASN A 26 -7.35 -37.50 47.48
CA ASN A 26 -8.39 -37.55 48.51
C ASN A 26 -8.07 -36.89 49.86
N SER A 27 -8.85 -35.83 50.22
CA SER A 27 -9.56 -35.81 51.53
C SER A 27 -10.41 -34.52 51.70
N THR A 28 -11.68 -34.74 51.77
CA THR A 28 -12.77 -34.14 52.56
C THR A 28 -12.45 -33.12 53.66
N GLY A 29 -13.30 -32.09 53.74
CA GLY A 29 -13.45 -31.23 54.91
C GLY A 29 -14.53 -30.17 54.75
N ASN A 30 -15.70 -30.48 55.18
CA ASN A 30 -16.87 -29.66 55.41
C ASN A 30 -16.57 -28.50 56.37
N ASN A 31 -17.13 -27.30 56.17
CA ASN A 31 -18.05 -26.68 57.13
C ASN A 31 -18.72 -25.40 56.64
N THR A 32 -19.97 -25.43 56.76
CA THR A 32 -21.05 -24.45 56.89
C THR A 32 -20.69 -23.16 57.67
N ASN A 33 -21.18 -21.97 57.25
CA ASN A 33 -22.32 -21.25 57.84
C ASN A 33 -22.50 -19.84 57.23
N THR A 34 -23.68 -19.58 56.78
CA THR A 34 -24.77 -18.65 57.14
C THR A 34 -24.64 -17.17 56.73
N SER A 35 -25.52 -16.87 55.81
CA SER A 35 -26.52 -15.78 55.75
C SER A 35 -26.22 -14.38 56.29
N SER A 36 -26.39 -13.38 55.44
CA SER A 36 -27.51 -12.45 55.67
C SER A 36 -27.75 -11.60 54.39
N SER A 37 -28.99 -11.67 53.96
CA SER A 37 -29.67 -10.86 52.98
C SER A 37 -29.85 -9.42 53.49
N VAL A 38 -29.64 -8.42 52.66
CA VAL A 38 -30.35 -7.15 52.75
C VAL A 38 -30.80 -6.77 51.35
N GLU A 39 -32.11 -6.88 51.14
CA GLU A 39 -32.82 -6.21 50.06
C GLU A 39 -32.74 -4.68 50.26
N SER A 40 -32.50 -3.94 49.19
CA SER A 40 -32.93 -2.55 49.09
C SER A 40 -33.35 -2.25 47.66
N THR A 41 -34.56 -1.83 47.59
CA THR A 41 -35.46 -1.46 46.56
C THR A 41 -34.92 -0.51 45.50
N VAL A 42 -35.33 -0.85 44.26
CA VAL A 42 -35.32 -0.05 43.03
C VAL A 42 -36.10 1.24 43.21
N GLU A 43 -35.48 2.37 42.88
CA GLU A 43 -36.19 3.55 42.36
C GLU A 43 -35.58 3.95 41.00
N THR A 44 -36.47 3.88 40.03
CA THR A 44 -36.25 4.31 38.66
C THR A 44 -36.28 5.85 38.63
N SER A 45 -35.20 6.48 38.23
CA SER A 45 -35.22 7.85 37.73
C SER A 45 -34.57 7.89 36.37
N THR A 46 -35.38 8.10 35.36
CA THR A 46 -34.98 8.54 34.02
C THR A 46 -34.39 9.93 34.13
N GLU A 47 -33.12 10.07 33.84
CA GLU A 47 -32.55 11.37 33.46
C GLU A 47 -31.85 11.21 32.12
N ASP A 48 -32.34 12.03 31.19
CA ASP A 48 -31.67 12.39 29.95
C ASP A 48 -30.21 12.76 30.21
N THR A 49 -29.28 12.08 29.57
CA THR A 49 -27.89 12.57 29.46
C THR A 49 -27.65 12.99 28.03
N ASP A 50 -27.81 14.29 27.81
CA ASP A 50 -27.17 15.02 26.71
C ASP A 50 -25.69 14.66 26.65
N ALA A 51 -25.20 14.32 25.44
CA ALA A 51 -23.81 14.13 25.14
C ALA A 51 -23.03 15.43 25.41
N LYS A 52 -22.25 15.45 26.49
CA LYS A 52 -21.21 16.45 26.72
C LYS A 52 -19.99 16.07 25.88
N SER A 53 -19.61 16.97 24.98
CA SER A 53 -18.31 16.97 24.28
C SER A 53 -17.14 16.94 25.28
N ASP A 54 -16.15 16.12 25.01
CA ASP A 54 -14.92 15.94 25.79
C ASP A 54 -14.08 17.22 25.80
N GLU A 55 -14.21 18.05 26.83
CA GLU A 55 -13.38 19.25 27.07
C GLU A 55 -12.06 18.95 27.79
N ASN A 56 -11.68 17.67 28.01
CA ASN A 56 -10.57 17.30 28.90
C ASN A 56 -9.49 16.43 28.26
N THR A 57 -9.29 16.51 26.94
CA THR A 57 -8.23 15.76 26.25
C THR A 57 -7.29 16.66 25.46
N VAL A 58 -5.98 16.42 25.58
CA VAL A 58 -4.93 17.09 24.81
C VAL A 58 -4.23 16.06 23.93
N THR A 59 -4.19 16.30 22.63
CA THR A 59 -3.51 15.43 21.67
C THR A 59 -2.42 16.21 20.95
N GLY A 60 -1.20 15.67 20.91
CA GLY A 60 -0.09 16.31 20.26
C GLY A 60 1.17 15.45 20.26
N MET A 61 2.20 15.92 19.55
CA MET A 61 3.50 15.28 19.54
C MET A 61 4.27 15.63 20.80
N ILE A 62 4.81 14.63 21.49
CA ILE A 62 5.64 14.82 22.68
C ILE A 62 6.92 15.55 22.29
N SER A 63 7.12 16.75 22.81
CA SER A 63 8.32 17.56 22.56
C SER A 63 9.34 17.50 23.70
N GLU A 64 8.90 17.15 24.91
CA GLU A 64 9.78 17.01 26.08
C GLU A 64 9.12 16.11 27.13
N ILE A 65 9.89 15.25 27.77
CA ILE A 65 9.45 14.39 28.89
C ILE A 65 10.41 14.55 30.04
N THR A 66 9.86 14.76 31.24
CA THR A 66 10.60 14.74 32.52
C THR A 66 9.94 13.75 33.48
N ASP A 67 10.54 13.52 34.65
CA ASP A 67 9.93 12.65 35.68
C ASP A 67 8.57 13.16 36.20
N SER A 68 8.22 14.43 35.94
CA SER A 68 7.03 15.08 36.50
C SER A 68 6.18 15.86 35.50
N THR A 69 6.60 15.97 34.24
CA THR A 69 5.89 16.73 33.22
C THR A 69 6.05 16.08 31.83
N ILE A 70 5.04 16.25 31.02
CA ILE A 70 5.07 15.95 29.59
C ILE A 70 4.66 17.21 28.82
N THR A 71 5.46 17.62 27.85
CA THR A 71 5.16 18.75 26.97
C THR A 71 4.77 18.23 25.62
N VAL A 72 3.60 18.63 25.13
CA VAL A 72 3.11 18.27 23.81
C VAL A 72 2.99 19.50 22.93
N ALA A 73 3.39 19.38 21.67
CA ALA A 73 3.19 20.38 20.64
C ALA A 73 1.82 20.13 19.99
N ALA A 74 0.88 21.05 20.20
CA ALA A 74 -0.46 20.95 19.62
C ALA A 74 -0.40 21.26 18.11
N MET A 75 -1.03 20.42 17.30
CA MET A 75 -1.23 20.72 15.88
C MET A 75 -2.24 21.88 15.72
N PRO A 76 -1.96 22.91 14.89
CA PRO A 76 -2.92 23.97 14.65
C PRO A 76 -4.07 23.44 13.77
N GLY A 77 -5.23 23.19 14.37
CA GLY A 77 -6.40 22.80 13.58
C GLY A 77 -7.49 22.08 14.36
N GLY A 78 -8.25 22.79 15.22
CA GLY A 78 -9.42 22.22 15.88
C GLY A 78 -10.10 23.18 16.84
N GLY A 79 -10.09 24.46 16.55
CA GLY A 79 -10.88 25.45 17.29
C GLY A 79 -12.07 25.89 16.45
N GLN A 80 -13.27 25.57 16.86
CA GLN A 80 -14.49 26.17 16.30
C GLN A 80 -14.46 27.68 16.54
N GLY A 81 -14.11 28.44 15.50
CA GLY A 81 -14.34 29.88 15.47
C GLY A 81 -15.83 30.16 15.23
N GLU A 82 -16.43 30.91 16.11
CA GLU A 82 -17.78 31.48 15.93
C GLU A 82 -17.89 32.20 14.58
N ALA A 83 -18.92 31.85 13.83
CA ALA A 83 -19.25 32.51 12.58
C ALA A 83 -19.66 33.97 12.85
N PRO A 84 -19.16 34.96 12.08
CA PRO A 84 -19.66 36.33 12.15
C PRO A 84 -21.08 36.40 11.56
N GLY A 85 -21.96 37.09 12.29
CA GLY A 85 -23.39 37.24 12.00
C GLY A 85 -23.69 37.76 10.60
N ASN A 86 -24.76 37.25 10.04
CA ASN A 86 -25.42 37.69 8.81
C ASN A 86 -25.78 39.19 8.87
N PRO A 87 -25.59 39.93 7.77
CA PRO A 87 -26.27 41.23 7.59
C PRO A 87 -27.70 41.02 7.11
N PRO A 88 -28.61 41.97 7.39
CA PRO A 88 -30.06 41.78 7.26
C PRO A 88 -30.52 41.75 5.80
N SER A 89 -31.51 40.89 5.57
CA SER A 89 -32.26 40.76 4.34
C SER A 89 -33.16 41.96 4.09
N ASP A 90 -33.03 42.59 2.93
CA ASP A 90 -34.10 43.42 2.37
C ASP A 90 -34.76 42.70 1.19
N ASN A 91 -36.06 42.55 1.36
CA ASN A 91 -37.04 42.04 0.44
C ASN A 91 -37.37 43.09 -0.64
N ASN A 92 -37.37 42.79 -1.92
CA ASN A 92 -38.52 43.06 -2.79
C ASN A 92 -38.32 42.70 -4.27
N GLY A 93 -39.24 41.94 -4.81
CA GLY A 93 -39.92 42.24 -6.08
C GLY A 93 -39.45 41.57 -7.38
N GLY A 94 -40.19 40.56 -7.79
CA GLY A 94 -40.78 40.55 -9.13
C GLY A 94 -40.03 39.79 -10.24
N ALA A 95 -40.54 38.62 -10.60
CA ALA A 95 -40.42 38.05 -11.95
C ALA A 95 -41.25 38.87 -12.97
N PRO A 96 -41.03 38.79 -14.28
CA PRO A 96 -41.64 37.72 -15.02
C PRO A 96 -40.82 37.10 -16.21
N ALA A 97 -41.40 36.02 -16.70
CA ALA A 97 -41.02 35.15 -17.77
C ALA A 97 -40.90 35.83 -19.16
N GLY A 98 -40.11 35.19 -20.07
CA GLY A 98 -40.10 35.50 -21.48
C GLY A 98 -39.32 34.49 -22.31
N ASN A 99 -40.06 33.66 -22.94
CA ASN A 99 -39.85 32.64 -23.94
C ASN A 99 -39.18 33.19 -25.21
N GLY A 100 -38.44 32.35 -25.98
CA GLY A 100 -38.12 32.70 -27.37
C GLY A 100 -36.93 31.98 -27.99
N ASN A 101 -37.22 30.94 -28.53
CA ASN A 101 -36.80 30.05 -29.62
C ASN A 101 -35.99 30.69 -30.79
N SER A 102 -35.22 29.82 -31.44
CA SER A 102 -34.92 29.66 -32.88
C SER A 102 -33.57 30.14 -33.43
N ASP A 103 -32.85 29.15 -33.82
CA ASP A 103 -32.40 28.79 -35.21
C ASP A 103 -31.24 29.55 -35.89
N ASN A 104 -30.36 28.69 -36.32
CA ASN A 104 -29.69 28.58 -37.64
C ASN A 104 -28.42 29.41 -37.98
N ASN A 105 -27.41 28.63 -38.13
CA ASN A 105 -26.69 28.35 -39.41
C ASN A 105 -25.56 29.27 -39.86
N ASP A 106 -24.52 28.58 -40.21
CA ASP A 106 -23.69 28.62 -41.41
C ASP A 106 -22.36 29.40 -41.43
N SER A 107 -21.37 28.58 -41.54
CA SER A 107 -20.23 28.53 -42.47
C SER A 107 -19.22 29.71 -42.59
N THR A 108 -18.01 29.22 -42.67
CA THR A 108 -16.90 29.52 -43.61
C THR A 108 -15.77 30.46 -43.19
N GLU A 109 -14.61 29.80 -43.36
CA GLU A 109 -13.32 30.30 -43.89
C GLU A 109 -12.42 31.24 -43.07
N ALA A 110 -11.23 30.63 -42.90
CA ALA A 110 -9.97 31.36 -42.72
C ALA A 110 -9.61 32.17 -43.97
N PRO A 111 -8.74 33.21 -43.91
CA PRO A 111 -7.37 32.95 -44.30
C PRO A 111 -6.25 33.78 -43.65
N ASP A 112 -5.06 33.12 -43.70
CA ASP A 112 -3.70 33.67 -43.99
C ASP A 112 -3.04 34.81 -43.20
N LYS A 113 -1.82 34.41 -42.80
CA LYS A 113 -0.65 35.27 -42.51
C LYS A 113 -0.31 36.24 -43.63
N PRO A 114 0.47 37.32 -43.34
CA PRO A 114 1.87 37.22 -43.70
C PRO A 114 2.89 37.89 -42.76
N ASP A 115 4.12 37.47 -43.03
CA ASP A 115 5.45 37.76 -42.54
C ASP A 115 5.83 39.27 -42.43
N SER A 116 6.79 39.52 -41.58
CA SER A 116 8.16 39.93 -41.83
C SER A 116 8.67 41.11 -40.96
N ASP A 117 9.89 40.83 -40.49
CA ASP A 117 11.05 41.73 -40.38
C ASP A 117 11.15 42.81 -39.29
N GLY A 118 12.18 42.63 -38.45
CA GLY A 118 13.27 43.56 -38.46
C GLY A 118 13.69 44.24 -37.14
N ALA A 119 14.88 43.87 -36.72
CA ALA A 119 15.96 44.72 -36.17
C ALA A 119 15.89 45.21 -34.69
N ASP A 120 16.80 44.64 -33.93
CA ASP A 120 17.98 45.24 -33.27
C ASP A 120 17.80 46.51 -32.40
N SER A 121 18.10 46.35 -31.10
CA SER A 121 19.09 47.20 -30.40
C SER A 121 19.22 46.86 -28.90
N THR A 122 20.42 46.52 -28.57
CA THR A 122 21.19 46.62 -27.33
C THR A 122 20.73 47.67 -26.32
N GLU A 123 20.70 47.33 -25.03
CA GLU A 123 21.43 47.98 -23.95
C GLU A 123 21.20 47.33 -22.59
N THR A 124 22.26 46.86 -21.96
CA THR A 124 22.49 46.72 -20.53
C THR A 124 23.25 47.96 -20.06
N PRO A 125 23.38 48.39 -18.79
CA PRO A 125 23.37 47.64 -17.52
C PRO A 125 22.80 48.43 -16.30
N GLY A 126 22.76 47.77 -15.14
CA GLY A 126 22.61 48.48 -13.87
C GLY A 126 22.39 47.60 -12.65
N ASN A 127 23.46 47.22 -11.97
CA ASN A 127 23.53 46.74 -10.57
C ASN A 127 24.13 47.87 -9.71
N PRO A 128 24.24 47.77 -8.37
CA PRO A 128 23.45 47.30 -7.24
C PRO A 128 23.17 48.43 -6.20
N PRO A 129 22.76 48.18 -4.95
CA PRO A 129 23.77 47.98 -3.92
C PRO A 129 23.48 46.91 -2.83
N SER A 130 24.57 46.36 -2.38
CA SER A 130 24.83 45.50 -1.27
C SER A 130 24.38 46.03 0.10
N GLY A 131 23.98 45.12 0.95
CA GLY A 131 23.90 45.32 2.40
C GLY A 131 24.25 44.00 3.10
N ASP A 132 25.44 43.98 3.66
CA ASP A 132 26.01 42.92 4.49
C ASP A 132 25.15 42.61 5.71
N ASN A 133 24.93 41.33 6.03
CA ASN A 133 25.16 40.87 7.41
C ASN A 133 25.50 39.37 7.44
N ASN A 134 26.70 39.15 7.86
CA ASN A 134 27.36 37.92 8.16
C ASN A 134 26.78 37.34 9.47
N SER A 135 26.36 36.07 9.43
CA SER A 135 26.45 35.21 10.63
C SER A 135 26.53 33.76 10.17
N ALA A 136 27.69 33.20 10.40
CA ALA A 136 27.98 31.79 10.32
C ALA A 136 27.05 31.00 11.23
N HIS A 137 26.45 29.95 10.73
CA HIS A 137 25.93 28.87 11.59
C HIS A 137 26.42 27.53 11.09
N SER A 138 27.08 26.89 12.02
CA SER A 138 27.66 25.57 11.98
C SER A 138 26.57 24.51 11.91
N ASP A 139 26.88 23.46 11.13
CA ASP A 139 26.23 22.17 11.08
C ASP A 139 25.92 21.56 12.44
N ASN A 140 24.69 21.18 12.65
CA ASN A 140 24.32 20.03 13.47
C ASN A 140 22.94 19.56 13.05
N GLY A 141 22.83 18.28 12.66
CA GLY A 141 21.57 17.63 12.38
C GLY A 141 20.62 17.79 13.56
N GLY A 142 19.60 18.60 13.39
CA GLY A 142 18.58 18.91 14.39
C GLY A 142 17.22 18.64 13.82
N ALA A 143 16.40 18.02 14.66
CA ALA A 143 14.96 17.83 14.50
C ALA A 143 14.25 19.05 13.89
N PRO A 144 13.05 18.86 13.29
CA PRO A 144 12.29 19.94 12.63
C PRO A 144 12.14 21.16 13.55
N ASP A 145 12.31 22.35 12.98
CA ASP A 145 12.21 23.62 13.69
C ASP A 145 10.80 23.82 14.26
N MET A 146 10.64 23.53 15.55
CA MET A 146 9.40 23.61 16.31
C MET A 146 9.08 25.02 16.83
N SER A 147 9.78 26.06 16.40
CA SER A 147 9.70 27.41 16.99
C SER A 147 8.37 28.15 16.77
N ASN A 148 7.42 27.59 16.02
CA ASN A 148 6.11 28.19 15.75
C ASN A 148 4.92 27.34 16.22
N MET A 149 5.13 26.24 16.94
CA MET A 149 4.05 25.43 17.50
C MET A 149 3.66 25.88 18.91
N THR A 150 2.39 25.89 19.20
CA THR A 150 1.89 26.12 20.57
C THR A 150 2.13 24.84 21.36
N THR A 151 2.98 24.93 22.37
CA THR A 151 3.26 23.80 23.27
C THR A 151 2.45 23.91 24.55
N GLU A 152 1.95 22.78 25.04
CA GLU A 152 1.26 22.66 26.32
C GLU A 152 2.03 21.70 27.22
N THR A 153 2.34 22.16 28.44
CA THR A 153 3.05 21.35 29.44
C THR A 153 2.05 20.87 30.49
N ILE A 154 1.94 19.57 30.66
CA ILE A 154 0.99 18.89 31.53
C ILE A 154 1.75 18.16 32.63
N ASN A 155 1.31 18.27 33.87
CA ASN A 155 1.93 17.60 34.99
C ASN A 155 1.59 16.11 35.02
N LEU A 156 2.60 15.29 35.29
CA LEU A 156 2.47 13.86 35.57
C LEU A 156 2.42 13.66 37.09
N THR A 157 1.59 12.75 37.56
CA THR A 157 1.44 12.42 38.98
C THR A 157 1.69 10.92 39.22
N ASP A 158 1.82 10.52 40.47
CA ASP A 158 1.93 9.08 40.83
C ASP A 158 0.68 8.27 40.45
N SER A 159 -0.43 8.94 40.11
CA SER A 159 -1.70 8.33 39.68
C SER A 159 -1.89 8.34 38.16
N THR A 160 -0.95 8.92 37.38
CA THR A 160 -1.01 8.91 35.92
C THR A 160 -0.83 7.50 35.38
N ILE A 161 -1.76 7.03 34.55
CA ILE A 161 -1.70 5.72 33.94
C ILE A 161 -1.22 5.88 32.48
N TYR A 162 -0.31 5.03 32.08
CA TYR A 162 0.27 5.06 30.73
C TYR A 162 -0.21 3.85 29.94
N TYR A 163 -0.57 4.05 28.68
CA TYR A 163 -0.95 3.00 27.74
C TYR A 163 -0.06 3.05 26.50
N ASP A 164 0.38 1.87 26.04
CA ASP A 164 1.05 1.73 24.76
C ASP A 164 0.03 1.85 23.59
N LYS A 165 0.52 1.78 22.34
CA LYS A 165 -0.29 1.86 21.13
C LYS A 165 -1.40 0.80 21.05
N ASP A 166 -1.24 -0.32 21.73
CA ASP A 166 -2.18 -1.43 21.75
C ASP A 166 -3.17 -1.33 22.91
N GLY A 167 -3.20 -0.19 23.62
CA GLY A 167 -4.05 0.06 24.77
C GLY A 167 -3.67 -0.74 26.01
N LYS A 168 -2.47 -1.33 26.04
CA LYS A 168 -1.96 -2.09 27.17
C LYS A 168 -1.23 -1.16 28.13
N GLU A 169 -1.47 -1.32 29.43
CA GLU A 169 -0.81 -0.54 30.47
C GLU A 169 0.72 -0.69 30.41
N THR A 170 1.41 0.44 30.39
CA THR A 170 2.87 0.56 30.32
C THR A 170 3.41 1.52 31.37
N THR A 171 4.61 2.06 31.18
CA THR A 171 5.27 2.97 32.13
C THR A 171 5.79 4.22 31.42
N LEU A 172 6.06 5.29 32.17
CA LEU A 172 6.64 6.53 31.65
C LEU A 172 7.89 6.29 30.77
N SER A 173 8.68 5.28 31.07
CA SER A 173 9.90 4.96 30.31
C SER A 173 9.64 4.37 28.90
N ALA A 174 8.41 4.04 28.57
CA ALA A 174 8.01 3.62 27.22
C ALA A 174 7.65 4.79 26.31
N LEU A 175 7.51 6.01 26.85
CA LEU A 175 7.28 7.21 26.08
C LEU A 175 8.61 7.75 25.53
N SER A 176 8.55 8.33 24.32
CA SER A 176 9.69 8.96 23.66
C SER A 176 9.30 10.32 23.08
N GLU A 177 10.24 11.26 23.07
CA GLU A 177 10.08 12.51 22.32
C GLU A 177 9.89 12.20 20.84
N GLY A 178 9.01 12.95 20.17
CA GLY A 178 8.64 12.71 18.78
C GLY A 178 7.45 11.75 18.60
N THR A 179 6.94 11.13 19.67
CA THR A 179 5.79 10.24 19.63
C THR A 179 4.49 11.03 19.79
N MET A 180 3.44 10.67 19.08
CA MET A 180 2.10 11.23 19.29
C MET A 180 1.48 10.63 20.55
N ALA A 181 0.86 11.47 21.36
CA ALA A 181 0.14 11.03 22.55
C ALA A 181 -1.21 11.75 22.69
N THR A 182 -2.19 11.01 23.19
CA THR A 182 -3.46 11.57 23.68
C THR A 182 -3.45 11.52 25.19
N ILE A 183 -3.61 12.69 25.81
CA ILE A 183 -3.56 12.87 27.26
C ILE A 183 -4.94 13.27 27.76
N THR A 184 -5.54 12.46 28.63
CA THR A 184 -6.77 12.81 29.32
C THR A 184 -6.41 13.50 30.63
N LEU A 185 -6.99 14.66 30.89
CA LEU A 185 -6.73 15.44 32.10
C LEU A 185 -7.73 15.08 33.22
N ASP A 186 -7.26 15.14 34.46
CA ASP A 186 -8.11 15.09 35.64
C ASP A 186 -8.76 16.47 35.96
N ASP A 187 -9.58 16.55 37.00
CA ASP A 187 -10.27 17.77 37.38
C ASP A 187 -9.31 18.90 37.84
N ASP A 188 -8.05 18.56 38.15
CA ASP A 188 -7.02 19.51 38.56
C ASP A 188 -6.08 19.90 37.40
N GLY A 189 -6.31 19.36 36.18
CA GLY A 189 -5.55 19.63 34.97
C GLY A 189 -4.22 18.86 34.88
N ASN A 190 -4.03 17.79 35.66
CA ASN A 190 -2.90 16.88 35.51
C ASN A 190 -3.27 15.72 34.60
N ALA A 191 -2.27 15.03 34.06
CA ALA A 191 -2.50 13.84 33.25
C ALA A 191 -3.12 12.69 34.08
N ALA A 192 -4.35 12.33 33.81
CA ALA A 192 -5.00 11.13 34.32
C ALA A 192 -4.54 9.89 33.54
N THR A 193 -4.53 9.97 32.20
CA THR A 193 -3.99 8.92 31.32
C THR A 193 -3.13 9.53 30.22
N VAL A 194 -2.10 8.82 29.82
CA VAL A 194 -1.27 9.12 28.62
C VAL A 194 -1.28 7.89 27.73
N THR A 195 -1.89 7.99 26.55
CA THR A 195 -1.96 6.90 25.56
C THR A 195 -1.07 7.24 24.39
N ILE A 196 -0.14 6.38 24.06
CA ILE A 196 0.71 6.50 22.87
C ILE A 196 -0.17 6.20 21.64
N SER A 197 -0.13 7.09 20.67
CA SER A 197 -0.74 6.87 19.34
C SER A 197 0.37 6.68 18.33
N ASP A 198 0.21 5.78 17.39
CA ASP A 198 1.13 5.68 16.26
C ASP A 198 1.10 7.00 15.48
N ASN A 199 2.27 7.44 15.08
CA ASN A 199 2.50 8.76 14.49
C ASN A 199 1.72 8.95 13.20
N ALA A 200 0.66 9.72 13.23
CA ALA A 200 0.02 10.24 12.04
C ALA A 200 0.53 11.67 11.76
N GLY A 201 1.74 11.76 11.25
CA GLY A 201 2.26 12.99 10.64
C GLY A 201 1.71 13.14 9.24
N GLY A 202 0.42 13.43 9.08
CA GLY A 202 -0.20 13.75 7.80
C GLY A 202 -0.32 15.24 7.61
N GLN A 203 0.40 15.82 6.66
CA GLN A 203 0.18 17.18 6.18
C GLN A 203 -1.01 17.21 5.20
N PRO A 204 -1.87 18.27 5.22
CA PRO A 204 -3.08 18.27 4.41
C PRO A 204 -2.77 18.64 2.94
N GLY A 205 -3.33 17.88 2.03
CA GLY A 205 -3.69 18.36 0.73
C GLY A 205 -3.08 17.65 -0.46
N GLY A 206 -3.93 16.98 -1.19
CA GLY A 206 -3.71 16.58 -2.57
C GLY A 206 -4.65 15.45 -2.94
N ASN A 207 -5.71 15.75 -3.68
CA ASN A 207 -6.58 14.75 -4.31
C ASN A 207 -5.74 13.75 -5.09
N THR A 208 -5.74 12.50 -4.65
CA THR A 208 -5.11 11.38 -5.35
C THR A 208 -6.18 10.63 -6.16
N PRO A 209 -6.09 10.54 -7.48
CA PRO A 209 -6.74 9.48 -8.21
C PRO A 209 -5.86 8.23 -8.09
N GLY A 210 -6.32 7.25 -7.38
CA GLY A 210 -5.64 5.96 -7.20
C GLY A 210 -5.31 5.69 -5.74
N GLY A 211 -6.30 5.28 -4.96
CA GLY A 211 -6.17 4.50 -3.76
C GLY A 211 -5.37 5.08 -2.60
N GLY A 212 -5.58 6.35 -2.24
CA GLY A 212 -5.11 6.90 -0.99
C GLY A 212 -6.22 7.71 -0.37
N ALA A 213 -6.81 7.27 0.72
CA ALA A 213 -7.80 8.04 1.44
C ALA A 213 -7.20 9.36 1.92
N PRO A 214 -7.90 10.51 1.81
CA PRO A 214 -7.52 11.72 2.51
C PRO A 214 -7.54 11.43 4.00
N GLY A 215 -6.54 11.91 4.76
CA GLY A 215 -6.46 11.75 6.20
C GLY A 215 -7.75 12.20 6.91
N GLY A 216 -8.73 11.32 6.91
CA GLY A 216 -9.87 11.33 7.79
C GLY A 216 -9.49 10.48 8.99
N SER A 217 -10.01 10.78 10.16
CA SER A 217 -9.95 9.95 11.36
C SER A 217 -10.06 8.49 10.92
N ALA A 218 -9.09 7.65 11.30
CA ALA A 218 -9.09 6.24 10.95
C ALA A 218 -10.50 5.70 11.25
N SER A 219 -11.18 5.20 10.21
CA SER A 219 -12.51 4.64 10.42
C SER A 219 -12.36 3.47 11.38
N SER A 220 -13.03 3.52 12.50
CA SER A 220 -13.03 2.41 13.46
C SER A 220 -13.79 1.24 12.84
N GLN A 221 -13.40 0.02 13.23
CA GLN A 221 -14.19 -1.17 12.87
C GLN A 221 -15.66 -0.94 13.25
N PRO A 222 -16.61 -1.23 12.35
CA PRO A 222 -18.02 -1.08 12.66
C PRO A 222 -18.43 -1.99 13.81
N GLU A 223 -19.26 -1.48 14.74
CA GLU A 223 -19.80 -2.27 15.86
C GLU A 223 -20.72 -3.41 15.37
N SER A 224 -21.35 -3.24 14.22
CA SER A 224 -22.21 -4.22 13.56
C SER A 224 -22.27 -3.99 12.06
N TYR A 225 -22.53 -5.05 11.31
CA TYR A 225 -22.75 -4.99 9.88
C TYR A 225 -24.24 -5.03 9.57
N ASN A 226 -24.65 -4.30 8.53
CA ASN A 226 -25.99 -4.42 7.96
C ASN A 226 -25.96 -5.46 6.83
N ALA A 227 -26.75 -6.52 6.94
CA ALA A 227 -26.82 -7.57 5.95
C ALA A 227 -28.24 -8.06 5.70
N VAL A 228 -28.57 -8.38 4.44
CA VAL A 228 -29.89 -8.94 4.11
C VAL A 228 -30.00 -10.38 4.62
N THR A 229 -28.94 -11.16 4.42
CA THR A 229 -28.88 -12.55 4.88
C THR A 229 -27.67 -12.72 5.78
N GLU A 230 -27.89 -13.20 6.99
CA GLU A 230 -26.84 -13.50 7.95
C GLU A 230 -26.86 -14.97 8.34
N TYR A 231 -25.69 -15.61 8.27
CA TYR A 231 -25.46 -16.98 8.72
C TYR A 231 -24.57 -16.97 9.96
N THR A 232 -25.16 -17.38 11.07
CA THR A 232 -24.49 -17.49 12.39
C THR A 232 -24.41 -18.94 12.87
N GLU A 233 -24.91 -19.90 12.07
CA GLU A 233 -24.91 -21.34 12.33
C GLU A 233 -24.56 -22.10 11.04
N ASP A 234 -24.05 -23.32 11.18
CA ASP A 234 -23.68 -24.19 10.07
C ASP A 234 -24.85 -24.39 9.10
N THR A 235 -24.62 -24.09 7.81
CA THR A 235 -25.68 -24.07 6.82
C THR A 235 -25.16 -24.53 5.45
N GLU A 236 -25.97 -25.29 4.73
CA GLU A 236 -25.75 -25.63 3.31
C GLU A 236 -26.87 -25.02 2.47
N VAL A 237 -26.50 -24.26 1.44
CA VAL A 237 -27.44 -23.59 0.51
C VAL A 237 -27.05 -23.90 -0.93
N SER A 238 -28.03 -24.23 -1.75
CA SER A 238 -27.83 -24.44 -3.19
C SER A 238 -28.97 -23.88 -4.01
N ASP A 239 -28.65 -23.47 -5.26
CA ASP A 239 -29.61 -22.94 -6.22
C ASP A 239 -30.37 -21.69 -5.71
N GLU A 240 -29.75 -20.88 -4.81
CA GLU A 240 -30.36 -19.72 -4.17
C GLU A 240 -29.91 -18.41 -4.86
N THR A 241 -30.79 -17.42 -4.79
CA THR A 241 -30.48 -16.05 -5.23
C THR A 241 -30.51 -15.09 -4.04
N PHE A 242 -29.39 -14.41 -3.80
CA PHE A 242 -29.25 -13.37 -2.78
C PHE A 242 -29.29 -12.00 -3.46
N SER A 243 -30.02 -11.06 -2.91
CA SER A 243 -30.10 -9.70 -3.42
C SER A 243 -30.06 -8.68 -2.29
N SER A 244 -29.31 -7.59 -2.48
CA SER A 244 -29.23 -6.47 -1.56
C SER A 244 -29.30 -5.15 -2.32
N THR A 245 -30.06 -4.17 -1.77
CA THR A 245 -30.24 -2.84 -2.37
C THR A 245 -30.09 -1.69 -1.37
N GLY A 246 -29.83 -1.99 -0.10
CA GLY A 246 -29.64 -0.98 0.94
C GLY A 246 -28.29 -0.24 0.81
N SER A 247 -28.20 0.96 1.39
CA SER A 247 -26.94 1.68 1.49
C SER A 247 -25.99 0.94 2.42
N ASP A 248 -24.73 0.75 1.97
CA ASP A 248 -23.65 0.11 2.75
C ASP A 248 -24.06 -1.25 3.38
N GLU A 249 -24.96 -1.97 2.72
CA GLU A 249 -25.54 -3.24 3.15
C GLU A 249 -24.85 -4.41 2.47
N ASN A 250 -24.46 -5.45 3.20
CA ASN A 250 -23.95 -6.69 2.65
C ASN A 250 -25.11 -7.57 2.14
N ALA A 251 -24.96 -8.28 1.02
CA ALA A 251 -26.03 -9.21 0.61
C ALA A 251 -26.00 -10.48 1.47
N VAL A 252 -24.79 -10.97 1.81
CA VAL A 252 -24.56 -12.12 2.69
C VAL A 252 -23.46 -11.77 3.69
N LEU A 253 -23.73 -12.04 4.97
CA LEU A 253 -22.75 -12.01 6.07
C LEU A 253 -22.64 -13.40 6.69
N VAL A 254 -21.41 -13.84 6.93
CA VAL A 254 -21.12 -15.06 7.72
C VAL A 254 -20.30 -14.68 8.93
N SER A 255 -20.77 -15.04 10.11
CA SER A 255 -20.20 -14.64 11.39
C SER A 255 -20.37 -15.76 12.46
N ASN A 256 -19.89 -15.47 13.68
CA ASN A 256 -20.09 -16.32 14.85
C ASN A 256 -19.55 -17.78 14.70
N GLY A 257 -18.48 -17.97 13.91
CA GLY A 257 -17.85 -19.27 13.72
C GLY A 257 -18.62 -20.26 12.83
N ALA A 258 -19.65 -19.80 12.10
CA ALA A 258 -20.47 -20.64 11.24
C ALA A 258 -19.67 -21.27 10.10
N ASN A 259 -20.00 -22.53 9.73
CA ASN A 259 -19.50 -23.19 8.53
C ASN A 259 -20.62 -23.19 7.47
N VAL A 260 -20.43 -22.41 6.39
CA VAL A 260 -21.44 -22.23 5.36
C VAL A 260 -20.96 -22.78 4.02
N THR A 261 -21.79 -23.57 3.37
CA THR A 261 -21.56 -24.03 1.99
C THR A 261 -22.58 -23.38 1.07
N LEU A 262 -22.09 -22.67 0.05
CA LEU A 262 -22.91 -22.00 -0.95
C LEU A 262 -22.60 -22.62 -2.32
N LYS A 263 -23.58 -23.25 -2.94
CA LYS A 263 -23.38 -23.93 -4.21
C LYS A 263 -24.40 -23.49 -5.26
N ASP A 264 -23.93 -23.29 -6.51
CA ASP A 264 -24.78 -22.90 -7.64
C ASP A 264 -25.63 -21.64 -7.32
N ILE A 265 -25.03 -20.64 -6.64
CA ILE A 265 -25.74 -19.45 -6.17
C ILE A 265 -25.60 -18.28 -7.16
N THR A 266 -26.58 -17.37 -7.10
CA THR A 266 -26.50 -16.03 -7.69
C THR A 266 -26.55 -14.99 -6.59
N LEU A 267 -25.66 -13.99 -6.63
CA LEU A 267 -25.65 -12.89 -5.70
C LEU A 267 -25.63 -11.56 -6.48
N ASP A 268 -26.65 -10.73 -6.26
CA ASP A 268 -26.78 -9.41 -6.86
C ASP A 268 -26.81 -8.33 -5.78
N ARG A 269 -25.77 -7.48 -5.74
CA ARG A 269 -25.65 -6.33 -4.85
C ARG A 269 -25.74 -5.05 -5.66
N THR A 270 -26.77 -4.22 -5.44
CA THR A 270 -26.97 -2.96 -6.17
C THR A 270 -27.34 -1.84 -5.22
N SER A 271 -26.65 -0.70 -5.26
CA SER A 271 -27.01 0.49 -4.47
C SER A 271 -26.43 1.74 -5.10
N SER A 272 -27.26 2.76 -5.27
CA SER A 272 -26.84 4.11 -5.69
C SER A 272 -26.40 4.98 -4.51
N ASP A 273 -26.68 4.57 -3.29
CA ASP A 273 -26.52 5.39 -2.07
C ASP A 273 -25.36 4.89 -1.19
N SER A 274 -24.68 3.83 -1.59
CA SER A 274 -23.46 3.35 -0.91
C SER A 274 -22.29 4.30 -1.16
N THR A 275 -21.45 4.49 -0.15
CA THR A 275 -20.42 5.54 -0.17
C THR A 275 -19.05 5.07 -0.63
N GLY A 276 -18.74 3.75 -0.53
CA GLY A 276 -17.42 3.21 -0.83
C GLY A 276 -16.31 3.81 0.03
N SER A 277 -16.61 4.04 1.32
CA SER A 277 -15.69 4.65 2.28
C SER A 277 -14.57 3.70 2.73
N ASP A 278 -13.69 4.19 3.60
CA ASP A 278 -12.66 3.40 4.28
C ASP A 278 -13.24 2.15 4.96
N SER A 279 -14.46 2.23 5.51
CA SER A 279 -15.14 1.07 6.11
C SER A 279 -15.40 -0.04 5.10
N SER A 280 -15.62 0.29 3.84
CA SER A 280 -15.77 -0.70 2.77
C SER A 280 -14.45 -1.37 2.43
N SER A 281 -13.36 -0.60 2.34
CA SER A 281 -12.02 -1.12 2.04
C SER A 281 -11.43 -1.93 3.18
N PHE A 282 -11.54 -1.44 4.42
CA PHE A 282 -10.82 -2.04 5.55
C PHE A 282 -11.62 -3.11 6.29
N TYR A 283 -12.95 -3.06 6.24
CA TYR A 283 -13.83 -3.93 7.05
C TYR A 283 -14.90 -4.66 6.22
N GLY A 284 -15.00 -4.42 4.91
CA GLY A 284 -15.94 -5.12 4.02
C GLY A 284 -17.39 -4.66 4.13
N VAL A 285 -17.64 -3.44 4.63
CA VAL A 285 -18.99 -2.87 4.66
C VAL A 285 -19.50 -2.68 3.23
N GLY A 286 -20.69 -3.21 2.92
CA GLY A 286 -21.30 -3.12 1.60
C GLY A 286 -20.84 -4.17 0.58
N ALA A 287 -19.96 -5.09 0.95
CA ALA A 287 -19.54 -6.19 0.08
C ALA A 287 -20.71 -7.10 -0.30
N GLY A 288 -20.63 -7.75 -1.45
CA GLY A 288 -21.60 -8.77 -1.85
C GLY A 288 -21.66 -9.90 -0.83
N LEU A 289 -20.53 -10.53 -0.55
CA LEU A 289 -20.38 -11.53 0.49
C LEU A 289 -19.25 -11.11 1.44
N LEU A 290 -19.55 -11.03 2.75
CA LEU A 290 -18.59 -10.73 3.81
C LEU A 290 -18.51 -11.90 4.79
N VAL A 291 -17.28 -12.30 5.15
CA VAL A 291 -17.01 -13.32 6.17
C VAL A 291 -16.11 -12.68 7.22
N THR A 292 -16.61 -12.51 8.44
CA THR A 292 -15.87 -11.87 9.54
C THR A 292 -15.35 -12.85 10.57
N ASP A 293 -16.08 -13.97 10.79
CA ASP A 293 -15.73 -15.05 11.69
C ASP A 293 -16.48 -16.31 11.25
N GLY A 294 -15.76 -17.31 10.80
CA GLY A 294 -16.32 -18.54 10.28
C GLY A 294 -15.67 -18.99 8.97
N THR A 295 -16.21 -20.05 8.40
CA THR A 295 -15.69 -20.64 7.15
C THR A 295 -16.77 -20.69 6.09
N VAL A 296 -16.44 -20.23 4.88
CA VAL A 296 -17.35 -20.31 3.73
C VAL A 296 -16.70 -21.10 2.60
N THR A 297 -17.43 -22.06 2.07
CA THR A 297 -17.08 -22.76 0.82
C THR A 297 -18.07 -22.38 -0.26
N ILE A 298 -17.58 -21.84 -1.38
CA ILE A 298 -18.38 -21.39 -2.50
C ILE A 298 -17.98 -22.20 -3.73
N ASP A 299 -18.97 -22.76 -4.43
CA ASP A 299 -18.77 -23.51 -5.67
C ASP A 299 -19.79 -23.08 -6.71
N ASN A 300 -19.31 -22.71 -7.91
CA ASN A 300 -20.13 -22.33 -9.06
C ASN A 300 -21.09 -21.16 -8.76
N ALA A 301 -20.56 -20.03 -8.25
CA ALA A 301 -21.34 -18.83 -7.98
C ALA A 301 -21.25 -17.81 -9.13
N THR A 302 -22.33 -17.03 -9.30
CA THR A 302 -22.32 -15.80 -10.08
C THR A 302 -22.57 -14.63 -9.15
N ILE A 303 -21.57 -13.76 -8.97
CA ILE A 303 -21.61 -12.62 -8.06
C ILE A 303 -21.50 -11.34 -8.89
N THR A 304 -22.47 -10.45 -8.74
CA THR A 304 -22.48 -9.13 -9.36
C THR A 304 -22.67 -8.06 -8.31
N THR A 305 -21.79 -7.03 -8.32
CA THR A 305 -21.99 -5.85 -7.49
C THR A 305 -22.01 -4.58 -8.35
N ASP A 306 -22.97 -3.71 -8.07
CA ASP A 306 -23.16 -2.40 -8.70
C ASP A 306 -23.45 -1.39 -7.58
N SER A 307 -22.48 -1.22 -6.70
CA SER A 307 -22.52 -0.28 -5.57
C SER A 307 -21.09 0.13 -5.21
N ALA A 308 -20.88 1.39 -4.86
CA ALA A 308 -19.58 1.84 -4.36
C ALA A 308 -19.22 1.07 -3.07
N GLY A 309 -17.96 0.63 -2.96
CA GLY A 309 -17.49 -0.23 -1.87
C GLY A 309 -18.00 -1.67 -1.92
N GLY A 310 -18.72 -2.05 -2.98
CA GLY A 310 -19.31 -3.36 -3.17
C GLY A 310 -18.30 -4.40 -3.62
N ALA A 311 -17.31 -4.77 -2.81
CA ALA A 311 -16.43 -5.89 -3.12
C ALA A 311 -17.22 -7.17 -3.39
N GLY A 312 -16.76 -8.00 -4.32
CA GLY A 312 -17.46 -9.25 -4.64
C GLY A 312 -17.50 -10.21 -3.47
N ILE A 313 -16.32 -10.61 -3.00
CA ILE A 313 -16.12 -11.46 -1.82
C ILE A 313 -15.08 -10.80 -0.92
N PHE A 314 -15.38 -10.69 0.37
CA PHE A 314 -14.51 -10.10 1.38
C PHE A 314 -14.32 -11.03 2.57
N SER A 315 -13.07 -11.36 2.89
CA SER A 315 -12.69 -12.10 4.09
C SER A 315 -11.98 -11.17 5.07
N TYR A 316 -12.55 -10.99 6.25
CA TYR A 316 -12.05 -10.08 7.28
C TYR A 316 -11.81 -10.82 8.62
N GLY A 317 -10.75 -10.46 9.32
CA GLY A 317 -10.49 -10.96 10.66
C GLY A 317 -10.29 -12.49 10.69
N ASN A 318 -11.14 -13.20 11.41
CA ASN A 318 -11.14 -14.67 11.48
C ASN A 318 -11.89 -15.33 10.32
N GLY A 319 -12.32 -14.56 9.32
CA GLY A 319 -13.00 -15.09 8.13
C GLY A 319 -12.09 -16.00 7.30
N ASN A 320 -12.64 -17.12 6.84
CA ASN A 320 -11.96 -18.06 5.97
C ASN A 320 -12.85 -18.42 4.77
N VAL A 321 -12.43 -18.04 3.58
CA VAL A 321 -13.18 -18.28 2.34
C VAL A 321 -12.44 -19.24 1.43
N THR A 322 -13.16 -20.25 0.94
CA THR A 322 -12.74 -21.08 -0.20
C THR A 322 -13.73 -20.90 -1.31
N VAL A 323 -13.30 -20.45 -2.50
CA VAL A 323 -14.17 -20.22 -3.65
C VAL A 323 -13.61 -20.87 -4.90
N SER A 324 -14.47 -21.57 -5.66
CA SER A 324 -14.10 -22.26 -6.90
C SER A 324 -15.09 -22.02 -8.03
N ASP A 325 -14.58 -22.13 -9.27
CA ASP A 325 -15.35 -22.18 -10.52
C ASP A 325 -16.44 -21.11 -10.66
N SER A 326 -16.15 -19.90 -10.14
CA SER A 326 -17.14 -18.83 -9.96
C SER A 326 -16.80 -17.60 -10.81
N THR A 327 -17.85 -16.81 -11.12
CA THR A 327 -17.73 -15.55 -11.85
C THR A 327 -18.08 -14.37 -10.94
N ILE A 328 -17.21 -13.37 -10.88
CA ILE A 328 -17.38 -12.17 -10.08
C ILE A 328 -17.26 -10.94 -10.98
N THR A 329 -18.25 -10.04 -10.91
CA THR A 329 -18.22 -8.77 -11.64
C THR A 329 -18.56 -7.63 -10.70
N THR A 330 -17.65 -6.65 -10.55
CA THR A 330 -17.91 -5.41 -9.81
C THR A 330 -17.89 -4.21 -10.75
N ARG A 331 -18.69 -3.16 -10.47
CA ARG A 331 -18.93 -2.08 -11.43
C ARG A 331 -18.56 -0.69 -10.92
N GLN A 332 -18.73 -0.43 -9.64
CA GLN A 332 -18.53 0.89 -9.04
C GLN A 332 -17.16 1.00 -8.37
N ASP A 333 -16.82 2.20 -7.93
CA ASP A 333 -15.54 2.52 -7.33
C ASP A 333 -15.36 1.81 -5.96
N THR A 334 -14.11 1.60 -5.57
CA THR A 334 -13.72 0.95 -4.31
C THR A 334 -14.29 -0.48 -4.17
N SER A 335 -14.57 -1.14 -5.29
CA SER A 335 -15.26 -2.43 -5.37
C SER A 335 -14.32 -3.52 -5.89
N GLY A 336 -13.44 -4.04 -5.02
CA GLY A 336 -12.52 -5.14 -5.35
C GLY A 336 -13.24 -6.43 -5.76
N GLY A 337 -12.56 -7.31 -6.48
CA GLY A 337 -13.11 -8.60 -6.89
C GLY A 337 -13.15 -9.59 -5.74
N ILE A 338 -11.99 -10.11 -5.34
CA ILE A 338 -11.75 -10.89 -4.14
C ILE A 338 -10.83 -10.12 -3.20
N HIS A 339 -11.14 -10.13 -1.89
CA HIS A 339 -10.54 -9.19 -0.96
C HIS A 339 -10.26 -9.84 0.40
N VAL A 340 -9.09 -9.55 0.99
CA VAL A 340 -8.75 -9.88 2.38
C VAL A 340 -8.29 -8.64 3.12
N ALA A 341 -8.67 -8.52 4.40
CA ALA A 341 -8.18 -7.50 5.32
C ALA A 341 -8.27 -7.99 6.78
N GLY A 342 -7.55 -7.31 7.68
CA GLY A 342 -7.63 -7.59 9.12
C GLY A 342 -7.22 -9.00 9.51
N GLY A 343 -6.39 -9.69 8.70
CA GLY A 343 -5.97 -11.06 8.94
C GLY A 343 -6.82 -12.14 8.25
N GLY A 344 -7.82 -11.78 7.44
CA GLY A 344 -8.69 -12.72 6.73
C GLY A 344 -7.93 -13.69 5.83
N THR A 345 -8.52 -14.85 5.56
CA THR A 345 -7.94 -15.88 4.68
C THR A 345 -8.85 -16.16 3.50
N LEU A 346 -8.30 -16.23 2.27
CA LEU A 346 -9.05 -16.55 1.07
C LEU A 346 -8.27 -17.51 0.17
N THR A 347 -8.93 -18.60 -0.22
CA THR A 347 -8.42 -19.54 -1.24
C THR A 347 -9.34 -19.51 -2.45
N ALA A 348 -8.81 -19.15 -3.62
CA ALA A 348 -9.54 -19.04 -4.88
C ALA A 348 -9.02 -20.04 -5.89
N LYS A 349 -9.95 -20.68 -6.62
CA LYS A 349 -9.59 -21.60 -7.68
C LYS A 349 -10.44 -21.37 -8.94
N ASN A 350 -9.76 -21.18 -10.08
CA ASN A 350 -10.40 -21.11 -11.40
C ASN A 350 -11.54 -20.07 -11.48
N LEU A 351 -11.31 -18.85 -10.98
CA LEU A 351 -12.30 -17.78 -11.02
C LEU A 351 -12.22 -16.98 -12.33
N THR A 352 -13.34 -16.37 -12.69
CA THR A 352 -13.40 -15.27 -13.67
C THR A 352 -13.81 -14.01 -12.93
N VAL A 353 -12.87 -13.09 -12.74
CA VAL A 353 -13.09 -11.83 -12.01
C VAL A 353 -12.93 -10.64 -12.96
N THR A 354 -13.91 -9.74 -12.94
CA THR A 354 -13.83 -8.47 -13.68
C THR A 354 -14.28 -7.32 -12.78
N THR A 355 -13.40 -6.34 -12.60
CA THR A 355 -13.71 -5.09 -11.89
C THR A 355 -13.65 -3.90 -12.84
N ASN A 356 -14.53 -2.89 -12.65
CA ASN A 356 -14.67 -1.78 -13.59
C ASN A 356 -14.52 -0.40 -12.93
N GLY A 357 -14.67 -0.28 -11.63
CA GLY A 357 -14.57 0.99 -10.89
C GLY A 357 -13.13 1.46 -10.68
N GLU A 358 -12.97 2.71 -10.30
CA GLU A 358 -11.72 3.27 -9.79
C GLU A 358 -11.36 2.63 -8.43
N SER A 359 -10.07 2.46 -8.14
CA SER A 359 -9.59 1.84 -6.90
C SER A 359 -10.21 0.46 -6.61
N SER A 360 -10.41 -0.34 -7.66
CA SER A 360 -11.14 -1.62 -7.64
C SER A 360 -10.27 -2.74 -8.21
N ALA A 361 -9.18 -3.08 -7.52
CA ALA A 361 -8.31 -4.17 -7.93
C ALA A 361 -9.05 -5.51 -8.01
N ALA A 362 -8.70 -6.35 -8.99
CA ALA A 362 -9.35 -7.65 -9.17
C ALA A 362 -9.01 -8.63 -8.03
N ILE A 363 -7.76 -8.59 -7.57
CA ILE A 363 -7.26 -9.24 -6.35
C ILE A 363 -6.80 -8.11 -5.42
N ARG A 364 -7.41 -8.00 -4.26
CA ARG A 364 -7.18 -6.87 -3.34
C ARG A 364 -6.94 -7.34 -1.92
N SER A 365 -6.05 -6.65 -1.24
CA SER A 365 -5.93 -6.69 0.22
C SER A 365 -5.84 -5.27 0.76
N ASP A 366 -6.21 -5.11 2.02
CA ASP A 366 -6.17 -3.82 2.71
C ASP A 366 -5.71 -3.97 4.15
N ARG A 367 -5.80 -2.92 4.92
CA ARG A 367 -5.30 -2.74 6.30
C ARG A 367 -5.43 -3.98 7.18
N GLY A 368 -4.34 -4.35 7.83
CA GLY A 368 -4.25 -5.54 8.67
C GLY A 368 -4.00 -6.82 7.90
N GLY A 369 -3.82 -6.73 6.56
CA GLY A 369 -3.38 -7.83 5.71
C GLY A 369 -4.24 -9.08 5.77
N GLY A 370 -3.60 -10.21 5.60
CA GLY A 370 -4.21 -11.54 5.59
C GLY A 370 -3.41 -12.51 4.72
N THR A 371 -4.06 -13.59 4.30
CA THR A 371 -3.43 -14.57 3.41
C THR A 371 -4.35 -14.88 2.24
N MET A 372 -3.81 -14.84 1.01
CA MET A 372 -4.56 -15.21 -0.17
C MET A 372 -3.79 -16.21 -1.03
N THR A 373 -4.47 -17.28 -1.42
CA THR A 373 -3.94 -18.29 -2.35
C THR A 373 -4.86 -18.41 -3.55
N VAL A 374 -4.31 -18.24 -4.76
CA VAL A 374 -5.06 -18.29 -6.01
C VAL A 374 -4.45 -19.32 -6.95
N ASP A 375 -5.26 -20.23 -7.49
CA ASP A 375 -4.84 -21.21 -8.49
C ASP A 375 -5.75 -21.18 -9.71
N GLY A 376 -5.20 -20.76 -10.83
CA GLY A 376 -5.91 -20.65 -12.10
C GLY A 376 -6.90 -19.48 -12.17
N GLY A 377 -7.51 -19.33 -13.33
CA GLY A 377 -8.54 -18.32 -13.57
C GLY A 377 -8.04 -17.08 -14.31
N SER A 378 -8.95 -16.10 -14.45
CA SER A 378 -8.70 -14.83 -15.12
C SER A 378 -9.21 -13.67 -14.27
N TYR A 379 -8.34 -12.71 -14.02
CA TYR A 379 -8.58 -11.56 -13.14
C TYR A 379 -8.29 -10.28 -13.93
N THR A 380 -9.32 -9.50 -14.20
CA THR A 380 -9.23 -8.30 -15.02
C THR A 380 -9.75 -7.09 -14.27
N SER A 381 -8.93 -6.05 -14.14
CA SER A 381 -9.34 -4.72 -13.68
C SER A 381 -9.33 -3.72 -14.83
N ASN A 382 -10.39 -2.93 -14.95
CA ASN A 382 -10.56 -1.94 -16.02
C ASN A 382 -10.47 -0.49 -15.54
N GLY A 383 -10.65 -0.25 -14.25
CA GLY A 383 -10.67 1.10 -13.68
C GLY A 383 -9.30 1.74 -13.56
N THR A 384 -9.27 3.06 -13.48
CA THR A 384 -8.08 3.83 -13.17
C THR A 384 -7.66 3.56 -11.72
N GLY A 385 -6.34 3.44 -11.46
CA GLY A 385 -5.84 3.14 -10.13
C GLY A 385 -6.33 1.79 -9.57
N SER A 386 -6.63 0.86 -10.47
CA SER A 386 -7.13 -0.48 -10.17
C SER A 386 -6.14 -1.51 -10.70
N PRO A 387 -5.05 -1.82 -9.97
CA PRO A 387 -4.11 -2.85 -10.39
C PRO A 387 -4.80 -4.22 -10.50
N ALA A 388 -4.20 -5.15 -11.22
CA ALA A 388 -4.69 -6.53 -11.22
C ALA A 388 -4.53 -7.14 -9.82
N VAL A 389 -3.43 -6.80 -9.13
CA VAL A 389 -3.16 -7.17 -7.72
C VAL A 389 -2.73 -5.95 -6.93
N TYR A 390 -3.52 -5.56 -5.93
CA TYR A 390 -3.12 -4.63 -4.87
C TYR A 390 -2.82 -5.43 -3.60
N CYS A 391 -1.57 -5.35 -3.13
CA CYS A 391 -1.03 -6.25 -2.14
C CYS A 391 -0.57 -5.51 -0.88
N THR A 392 -1.30 -5.72 0.22
CA THR A 392 -0.95 -5.41 1.60
C THR A 392 -1.11 -6.64 2.49
N ALA A 393 -0.80 -7.83 1.95
CA ALA A 393 -0.97 -9.14 2.56
C ALA A 393 0.08 -10.13 2.03
N ASP A 394 0.04 -11.38 2.50
CA ASP A 394 0.78 -12.48 1.90
C ASP A 394 -0.07 -13.15 0.81
N ILE A 395 0.30 -12.93 -0.46
CA ILE A 395 -0.45 -13.42 -1.61
C ILE A 395 0.39 -14.37 -2.45
N SER A 396 -0.16 -15.54 -2.77
CA SER A 396 0.42 -16.50 -3.70
C SER A 396 -0.55 -16.81 -4.82
N ILE A 397 -0.11 -16.66 -6.08
CA ILE A 397 -0.94 -16.89 -7.27
C ILE A 397 -0.20 -17.84 -8.22
N SER A 398 -0.91 -18.82 -8.75
CA SER A 398 -0.39 -19.76 -9.74
C SER A 398 -1.34 -19.96 -10.91
N ASN A 399 -0.79 -20.21 -12.11
CA ASN A 399 -1.53 -20.59 -13.32
C ASN A 399 -2.65 -19.62 -13.75
N ALA A 400 -2.52 -18.32 -13.45
CA ALA A 400 -3.57 -17.33 -13.63
C ALA A 400 -3.22 -16.26 -14.68
N ALA A 401 -4.26 -15.72 -15.34
CA ALA A 401 -4.14 -14.53 -16.18
C ALA A 401 -4.59 -13.29 -15.41
N LEU A 402 -3.69 -12.32 -15.26
CA LEU A 402 -3.85 -11.11 -14.45
C LEU A 402 -3.71 -9.88 -15.36
N THR A 403 -4.75 -9.07 -15.49
CA THR A 403 -4.74 -7.93 -16.42
C THR A 403 -5.27 -6.66 -15.77
N ALA A 404 -4.48 -5.59 -15.81
CA ALA A 404 -4.91 -4.23 -15.50
C ALA A 404 -4.95 -3.40 -16.78
N ASN A 405 -6.15 -2.92 -17.16
CA ASN A 405 -6.35 -2.12 -18.37
C ASN A 405 -6.22 -0.61 -18.14
N GLY A 406 -6.35 -0.14 -16.92
CA GLY A 406 -6.31 1.27 -16.53
C GLY A 406 -5.35 1.56 -15.37
N SER A 407 -4.41 0.65 -15.09
CA SER A 407 -3.46 0.78 -13.97
C SER A 407 -2.20 -0.05 -14.22
N GLU A 408 -1.25 0.01 -13.30
CA GLU A 408 -0.17 -0.95 -13.14
C GLU A 408 -0.69 -2.37 -12.93
N ALA A 409 0.12 -3.37 -13.23
CA ALA A 409 -0.26 -4.76 -13.02
C ALA A 409 -0.28 -5.12 -11.53
N VAL A 410 0.74 -4.67 -10.80
CA VAL A 410 0.97 -4.98 -9.39
C VAL A 410 1.40 -3.74 -8.62
N CYS A 411 0.83 -3.61 -7.44
CA CYS A 411 1.21 -2.64 -6.42
C CYS A 411 1.39 -3.37 -5.09
N ILE A 412 2.60 -3.33 -4.50
CA ILE A 412 2.89 -3.90 -3.18
C ILE A 412 3.30 -2.76 -2.26
N GLU A 413 2.64 -2.68 -1.10
CA GLU A 413 2.90 -1.64 -0.12
C GLU A 413 3.45 -2.24 1.18
N GLY A 414 4.63 -1.75 1.60
CA GLY A 414 5.26 -2.08 2.87
C GLY A 414 5.60 -3.56 3.07
N LEU A 415 5.55 -4.04 4.31
CA LEU A 415 5.94 -5.39 4.72
C LEU A 415 4.94 -6.44 4.23
N ASN A 416 4.91 -6.71 2.93
CA ASN A 416 3.98 -7.65 2.32
C ASN A 416 4.64 -8.41 1.16
N SER A 417 4.04 -9.54 0.76
CA SER A 417 4.62 -10.41 -0.25
C SER A 417 3.63 -10.83 -1.35
N LEU A 418 4.12 -10.85 -2.59
CA LEU A 418 3.42 -11.41 -3.74
C LEU A 418 4.30 -12.42 -4.47
N LYS A 419 3.85 -13.66 -4.51
CA LYS A 419 4.49 -14.73 -5.25
C LYS A 419 3.66 -15.19 -6.43
N LEU A 420 4.23 -15.12 -7.63
CA LEU A 420 3.60 -15.55 -8.88
C LEU A 420 4.34 -16.79 -9.45
N THR A 421 3.58 -17.80 -9.88
CA THR A 421 4.13 -19.00 -10.54
C THR A 421 3.32 -19.33 -11.78
N ASP A 422 3.99 -19.37 -12.96
CA ASP A 422 3.36 -19.67 -14.24
C ASP A 422 2.10 -18.78 -14.51
N CYS A 423 2.22 -17.47 -14.23
CA CYS A 423 1.16 -16.49 -14.43
C CYS A 423 1.43 -15.61 -15.66
N ASP A 424 0.36 -15.17 -16.34
CA ASP A 424 0.43 -14.14 -17.38
C ASP A 424 -0.04 -12.81 -16.80
N LEU A 425 0.86 -11.86 -16.66
CA LEU A 425 0.64 -10.56 -16.01
C LEU A 425 0.74 -9.42 -17.01
N THR A 426 -0.25 -8.53 -17.05
CA THR A 426 -0.30 -7.37 -17.95
C THR A 426 -0.70 -6.11 -17.18
N GLY A 427 0.07 -5.02 -17.36
CA GLY A 427 -0.23 -3.68 -16.86
C GLY A 427 -0.36 -2.65 -17.98
N ASN A 428 -1.21 -1.65 -17.77
CA ASN A 428 -1.44 -0.52 -18.68
C ASN A 428 -1.75 0.75 -17.88
N ILE A 429 -0.76 1.25 -17.14
CA ILE A 429 -0.91 2.46 -16.34
C ILE A 429 -1.07 3.69 -17.25
N PRO A 430 -2.08 4.55 -17.05
CA PRO A 430 -2.20 5.81 -17.78
C PRO A 430 -1.20 6.85 -17.28
N GLU A 431 -0.93 7.86 -18.13
CA GLU A 431 -0.19 9.05 -17.70
C GLU A 431 -0.91 9.75 -16.55
N ASN A 432 -0.14 10.14 -15.53
CA ASN A 432 -0.64 10.89 -14.37
C ASN A 432 0.42 11.91 -13.93
N GLU A 433 0.01 13.17 -13.78
CA GLU A 433 0.90 14.29 -13.40
C GLU A 433 1.53 14.12 -12.01
N GLN A 434 0.99 13.25 -11.16
CA GLN A 434 1.55 12.95 -9.84
C GLN A 434 2.60 11.83 -9.89
N ASN A 435 2.77 11.16 -11.04
CA ASN A 435 3.76 10.12 -11.21
C ASN A 435 5.05 10.69 -11.78
N ASP A 436 6.18 10.39 -11.16
CA ASP A 436 7.49 10.73 -11.71
C ASP A 436 7.85 9.90 -12.95
N CYS A 437 7.22 8.75 -13.10
CA CYS A 437 7.35 7.85 -14.24
C CYS A 437 6.13 6.92 -14.28
N ASN A 438 5.98 6.16 -15.38
CA ASN A 438 5.03 5.06 -15.48
C ASN A 438 5.74 3.72 -15.26
N TRP A 439 5.06 2.77 -14.61
CA TRP A 439 5.60 1.46 -14.23
C TRP A 439 4.59 0.34 -14.46
N THR A 440 5.05 -0.90 -14.46
CA THR A 440 4.18 -2.09 -14.54
C THR A 440 4.01 -2.77 -13.19
N VAL A 441 5.09 -2.81 -12.40
CA VAL A 441 5.11 -3.32 -11.02
C VAL A 441 5.75 -2.26 -10.14
N ILE A 442 5.10 -1.90 -9.03
CA ILE A 442 5.65 -0.99 -8.02
C ILE A 442 5.70 -1.64 -6.64
N LEU A 443 6.84 -1.40 -5.96
CA LEU A 443 7.04 -1.68 -4.54
C LEU A 443 7.32 -0.36 -3.83
N TYR A 444 6.51 -0.03 -2.82
CA TYR A 444 6.60 1.28 -2.18
C TYR A 444 6.02 1.28 -0.77
N GLN A 445 6.25 2.37 -0.05
CA GLN A 445 5.59 2.68 1.21
C GLN A 445 4.89 4.03 1.11
N SER A 446 3.56 4.05 1.26
CA SER A 446 2.77 5.30 1.16
C SER A 446 2.81 6.14 2.43
N MET A 447 3.13 5.55 3.58
CA MET A 447 3.01 6.17 4.91
C MET A 447 1.55 6.47 5.32
N SER A 448 0.55 5.86 4.64
CA SER A 448 -0.88 6.02 4.98
C SER A 448 -1.30 5.24 6.24
N GLY A 449 -0.47 4.28 6.67
CA GLY A 449 -0.80 3.34 7.73
C GLY A 449 -1.64 2.14 7.26
N ASP A 450 -1.76 1.93 5.95
CA ASP A 450 -2.46 0.78 5.38
C ASP A 450 -1.61 -0.49 5.42
N SER A 451 -0.29 -0.33 5.55
CA SER A 451 0.67 -1.42 5.66
C SER A 451 1.76 -1.09 6.69
N GLU A 452 2.29 -2.12 7.35
CA GLU A 452 3.49 -1.99 8.18
C GLU A 452 4.70 -1.64 7.31
N VAL A 453 5.62 -0.83 7.88
CA VAL A 453 6.88 -0.49 7.21
C VAL A 453 7.79 -1.70 7.22
N GLY A 454 8.39 -2.03 6.07
CA GLY A 454 9.34 -3.13 5.94
C GLY A 454 9.50 -3.57 4.50
N ASN A 455 10.10 -4.75 4.31
CA ASN A 455 10.44 -5.26 2.99
C ASN A 455 9.20 -5.66 2.18
N SER A 456 9.02 -5.02 1.04
CA SER A 456 8.05 -5.44 0.01
C SER A 456 8.68 -6.52 -0.86
N ASP A 457 8.05 -7.69 -0.97
CA ASP A 457 8.60 -8.84 -1.72
C ASP A 457 7.78 -9.13 -2.98
N PHE A 458 8.42 -9.10 -4.14
CA PHE A 458 7.85 -9.53 -5.42
C PHE A 458 8.67 -10.69 -6.00
N SER A 459 8.04 -11.83 -6.17
CA SER A 459 8.69 -13.00 -6.75
C SER A 459 7.87 -13.57 -7.90
N MET A 460 8.50 -13.78 -9.07
CA MET A 460 7.84 -14.35 -10.24
C MET A 460 8.71 -15.44 -10.88
N THR A 461 8.10 -16.62 -11.08
CA THR A 461 8.76 -17.77 -11.73
C THR A 461 7.89 -18.28 -12.86
N GLY A 462 8.45 -18.33 -14.07
CA GLY A 462 7.72 -18.73 -15.28
C GLY A 462 6.64 -17.72 -15.70
N GLY A 463 5.87 -18.05 -16.72
CA GLY A 463 4.83 -17.20 -17.26
C GLY A 463 5.36 -15.96 -17.99
N SER A 464 4.51 -14.92 -18.11
CA SER A 464 4.83 -13.70 -18.85
C SER A 464 4.49 -12.43 -18.08
N LEU A 465 5.28 -11.36 -18.24
CA LEU A 465 5.03 -10.02 -17.75
C LEU A 465 5.05 -9.02 -18.90
N THR A 466 3.91 -8.39 -19.16
CA THR A 466 3.72 -7.45 -20.26
C THR A 466 3.47 -6.03 -19.75
N SER A 467 4.35 -5.10 -20.09
CA SER A 467 4.14 -3.67 -19.97
C SER A 467 3.44 -3.13 -21.23
N LYS A 468 2.31 -2.42 -21.06
CA LYS A 468 1.66 -1.69 -22.16
C LYS A 468 2.08 -0.23 -22.18
N ASN A 469 2.51 0.34 -21.07
CA ASN A 469 2.96 1.71 -20.93
C ASN A 469 3.97 1.86 -19.81
N GLY A 470 5.08 2.59 -20.06
CA GLY A 470 6.11 2.88 -19.09
C GLY A 470 7.13 1.76 -18.88
N GLY A 471 7.90 1.88 -17.81
CA GLY A 471 8.94 0.95 -17.41
C GLY A 471 8.41 -0.33 -16.76
N MET A 472 9.32 -1.23 -16.40
CA MET A 472 8.94 -2.54 -15.89
C MET A 472 8.77 -2.55 -14.37
N PHE A 473 9.82 -2.26 -13.62
CA PHE A 473 9.84 -2.32 -12.15
C PHE A 473 10.23 -0.98 -11.55
N TYR A 474 9.47 -0.52 -10.56
CA TYR A 474 9.79 0.68 -9.80
C TYR A 474 9.77 0.38 -8.30
N THR A 475 10.76 0.87 -7.57
CA THR A 475 10.79 0.82 -6.12
C THR A 475 11.21 2.17 -5.53
N THR A 476 10.51 2.61 -4.49
CA THR A 476 10.71 3.91 -3.85
C THR A 476 10.19 3.93 -2.42
N ASN A 477 10.88 4.61 -1.52
CA ASN A 477 10.47 4.80 -0.12
C ASN A 477 10.21 3.50 0.66
N THR A 478 10.93 2.41 0.34
CA THR A 478 10.73 1.11 0.98
C THR A 478 11.99 0.24 0.90
N GLU A 479 12.09 -0.76 1.77
CA GLU A 479 12.92 -1.94 1.53
C GLU A 479 12.18 -2.84 0.53
N SER A 480 12.88 -3.45 -0.42
CA SER A 480 12.23 -4.24 -1.46
C SER A 480 13.09 -5.38 -1.98
N THR A 481 12.43 -6.48 -2.31
CA THR A 481 13.05 -7.64 -2.93
C THR A 481 12.33 -7.99 -4.23
N PHE A 482 13.07 -8.11 -5.32
CA PHE A 482 12.58 -8.67 -6.58
C PHE A 482 13.31 -9.97 -6.88
N TYR A 483 12.56 -11.01 -7.19
CA TYR A 483 13.10 -12.26 -7.71
C TYR A 483 12.41 -12.64 -9.02
N LEU A 484 13.18 -12.81 -10.08
CA LEU A 484 12.69 -13.22 -11.40
C LEU A 484 13.38 -14.49 -11.87
N SER A 485 12.60 -15.50 -12.24
CA SER A 485 13.14 -16.73 -12.82
C SER A 485 12.37 -17.18 -14.06
N SER A 486 13.02 -17.16 -15.21
CA SER A 486 12.46 -17.67 -16.47
C SER A 486 11.11 -17.02 -16.87
N VAL A 487 10.95 -15.73 -16.64
CA VAL A 487 9.76 -14.93 -17.00
C VAL A 487 9.94 -14.37 -18.41
N ASP A 488 8.90 -14.48 -19.26
CA ASP A 488 8.89 -13.84 -20.59
C ASP A 488 8.49 -12.37 -20.44
N LEU A 489 9.44 -11.45 -20.62
CA LEU A 489 9.25 -10.02 -20.47
C LEU A 489 8.91 -9.35 -21.79
N SER A 490 7.78 -8.67 -21.87
CA SER A 490 7.34 -7.86 -23.01
C SER A 490 7.29 -6.39 -22.66
N TYR A 491 8.07 -5.58 -23.35
CA TYR A 491 8.24 -4.16 -23.07
C TYR A 491 7.35 -3.31 -23.97
N SER A 492 6.85 -2.19 -23.45
CA SER A 492 6.14 -1.18 -24.24
C SER A 492 7.12 -0.37 -25.10
N ASP A 493 6.59 0.31 -26.16
CA ASP A 493 7.37 1.25 -26.96
C ASP A 493 7.81 2.49 -26.14
N SER A 494 7.14 2.77 -25.01
CA SER A 494 7.46 3.82 -24.06
C SER A 494 8.30 3.33 -22.87
N ASN A 495 8.98 2.18 -23.00
CA ASN A 495 9.79 1.64 -21.91
C ASN A 495 11.05 2.49 -21.70
N ASP A 496 11.13 3.14 -20.55
CA ASP A 496 12.26 3.99 -20.17
C ASP A 496 13.27 3.24 -19.29
N PHE A 497 12.85 2.18 -18.60
CA PHE A 497 13.70 1.42 -17.68
C PHE A 497 13.21 -0.02 -17.46
N LEU A 498 14.16 -0.90 -17.18
CA LEU A 498 13.90 -2.22 -16.61
C LEU A 498 13.59 -2.10 -15.12
N LEU A 499 14.45 -1.42 -14.37
CA LEU A 499 14.31 -1.16 -12.94
C LEU A 499 14.62 0.31 -12.65
N LYS A 500 13.76 0.95 -11.87
CA LYS A 500 14.04 2.25 -11.26
C LYS A 500 14.00 2.10 -9.74
N CYS A 501 15.17 2.30 -9.09
CA CYS A 501 15.36 2.27 -7.65
C CYS A 501 15.84 3.65 -7.21
N THR A 502 14.91 4.54 -6.90
CA THR A 502 15.19 5.97 -6.62
C THR A 502 14.22 6.54 -5.61
N GLY A 503 14.57 7.68 -5.03
CA GLY A 503 13.59 8.57 -4.40
C GLY A 503 12.54 9.05 -5.40
N ASN A 504 11.49 9.66 -4.88
CA ASN A 504 10.39 10.23 -5.64
C ASN A 504 10.19 11.72 -5.31
N SER A 505 9.46 12.45 -6.15
CA SER A 505 9.18 13.89 -6.00
C SER A 505 8.26 14.21 -4.81
N ASN A 506 7.73 13.20 -4.15
CA ASN A 506 6.70 13.32 -3.10
C ASN A 506 5.35 13.91 -3.57
N ALA A 507 5.09 13.93 -4.87
CA ALA A 507 3.81 14.44 -5.40
C ALA A 507 2.60 13.59 -4.93
N ARG A 508 2.83 12.32 -4.60
CA ARG A 508 1.84 11.40 -4.01
C ARG A 508 1.87 11.34 -2.48
N GLY A 509 2.77 12.07 -1.82
CA GLY A 509 2.93 12.02 -0.37
C GLY A 509 3.74 10.80 0.12
N TRP A 510 4.53 10.15 -0.75
CA TRP A 510 5.32 8.97 -0.38
C TRP A 510 6.66 9.37 0.23
N GLY A 511 6.73 9.37 1.56
CA GLY A 511 7.92 9.73 2.33
C GLY A 511 8.21 11.23 2.34
N SER A 512 9.50 11.58 2.34
CA SER A 512 9.98 12.96 2.31
C SER A 512 10.91 13.16 1.13
N SER A 513 10.67 14.17 0.30
CA SER A 513 11.50 14.46 -0.88
C SER A 513 12.99 14.58 -0.49
N GLY A 514 13.85 13.86 -1.22
CA GLY A 514 15.28 13.80 -0.96
C GLY A 514 15.70 12.87 0.21
N ALA A 515 14.75 12.13 0.80
CA ALA A 515 14.98 11.15 1.86
C ALA A 515 14.08 9.91 1.74
N ASN A 516 13.44 9.72 0.60
CA ASN A 516 12.52 8.65 0.28
C ASN A 516 13.08 7.68 -0.79
N GLY A 517 14.35 7.38 -0.70
CA GLY A 517 15.02 6.34 -1.49
C GLY A 517 14.49 4.95 -1.16
N ALA A 518 14.92 3.97 -1.93
CA ALA A 518 14.63 2.56 -1.68
C ALA A 518 15.90 1.78 -1.29
N ASP A 519 15.71 0.67 -0.57
CA ASP A 519 16.74 -0.35 -0.33
C ASP A 519 16.29 -1.62 -1.06
N CYS A 520 16.97 -1.98 -2.17
CA CYS A 520 16.46 -2.96 -3.13
C CYS A 520 17.46 -4.10 -3.40
N GLU A 521 16.99 -5.33 -3.23
CA GLU A 521 17.63 -6.53 -3.76
C GLU A 521 16.92 -6.99 -5.04
N PHE A 522 17.63 -7.03 -6.17
CA PHE A 522 17.10 -7.48 -7.47
C PHE A 522 17.86 -8.71 -7.96
N THR A 523 17.28 -9.88 -7.80
CA THR A 523 17.89 -11.16 -8.16
C THR A 523 17.21 -11.79 -9.37
N THR A 524 18.01 -12.27 -10.32
CA THR A 524 17.55 -12.94 -11.54
C THR A 524 18.18 -14.32 -11.70
N ASP A 525 17.35 -15.31 -12.02
CA ASP A 525 17.74 -16.72 -12.17
C ASP A 525 17.29 -17.24 -13.54
N ALA A 526 18.24 -17.59 -14.40
CA ALA A 526 17.97 -18.04 -15.77
C ALA A 526 17.05 -17.06 -16.55
N GLN A 527 17.21 -15.75 -16.32
CA GLN A 527 16.34 -14.69 -16.81
C GLN A 527 16.98 -13.95 -17.99
N THR A 528 16.19 -13.69 -19.04
CA THR A 528 16.55 -12.75 -20.10
C THR A 528 15.80 -11.45 -19.93
N MET A 529 16.50 -10.33 -19.93
CA MET A 529 15.91 -9.02 -19.71
C MET A 529 16.65 -7.92 -20.44
N ALA A 530 15.95 -6.80 -20.70
CA ALA A 530 16.50 -5.63 -21.38
C ALA A 530 15.99 -4.32 -20.75
N GLY A 531 16.77 -3.26 -20.92
CA GLY A 531 16.45 -1.91 -20.45
C GLY A 531 17.39 -1.40 -19.37
N LYS A 532 17.31 -0.10 -19.10
CA LYS A 532 18.15 0.58 -18.12
C LYS A 532 17.80 0.20 -16.69
N ILE A 533 18.80 0.16 -15.84
CA ILE A 533 18.66 0.17 -14.39
C ILE A 533 19.02 1.57 -13.92
N ILE A 534 18.04 2.27 -13.33
CA ILE A 534 18.17 3.66 -12.87
C ILE A 534 18.23 3.66 -11.34
N TRP A 535 19.18 4.38 -10.77
CA TRP A 535 19.40 4.50 -9.33
C TRP A 535 19.83 5.91 -8.94
N ASP A 536 19.74 6.25 -7.66
CA ASP A 536 20.20 7.54 -7.12
C ASP A 536 21.04 7.38 -5.84
N SER A 537 21.64 8.47 -5.39
CA SER A 537 22.53 8.47 -4.22
C SER A 537 21.82 8.40 -2.87
N ILE A 538 20.48 8.38 -2.82
CA ILE A 538 19.72 8.15 -1.58
C ILE A 538 19.11 6.75 -1.50
N SER A 539 19.36 5.91 -2.50
CA SER A 539 18.87 4.53 -2.58
C SER A 539 20.03 3.53 -2.50
N GLN A 540 19.74 2.32 -2.07
CA GLN A 540 20.67 1.19 -2.04
C GLN A 540 20.15 0.13 -3.00
N LEU A 541 21.02 -0.35 -3.89
CA LEU A 541 20.64 -1.31 -4.91
C LEU A 541 21.70 -2.41 -5.06
N ASP A 542 21.29 -3.64 -4.81
CA ASP A 542 22.08 -4.83 -5.07
C ASP A 542 21.43 -5.66 -6.18
N VAL A 543 22.13 -5.82 -7.31
CA VAL A 543 21.67 -6.60 -8.47
C VAL A 543 22.49 -7.87 -8.60
N SER A 544 21.81 -9.02 -8.76
CA SER A 544 22.45 -10.33 -8.98
C SER A 544 21.95 -11.00 -10.25
N LEU A 545 22.89 -11.31 -11.17
CA LEU A 545 22.64 -12.11 -12.36
C LEU A 545 23.14 -13.53 -12.12
N GLU A 546 22.21 -14.50 -12.07
CA GLU A 546 22.52 -15.88 -11.72
C GLU A 546 22.03 -16.87 -12.78
N ASN A 547 22.68 -18.05 -12.80
CA ASN A 547 22.22 -19.23 -13.53
C ASN A 547 21.94 -19.01 -15.03
N LYS A 548 22.82 -18.31 -15.74
CA LYS A 548 22.71 -17.98 -17.18
C LYS A 548 21.73 -16.84 -17.46
N SER A 549 21.53 -15.97 -16.52
CA SER A 549 20.80 -14.74 -16.78
C SER A 549 21.54 -13.88 -17.81
N THR A 550 20.78 -13.23 -18.69
CA THR A 550 21.31 -12.31 -19.69
C THR A 550 20.56 -10.98 -19.58
N TRP A 551 21.32 -9.91 -19.37
CA TRP A 551 20.77 -8.56 -19.34
C TRP A 551 21.41 -7.69 -20.42
N THR A 552 20.58 -7.04 -21.26
CA THR A 552 21.00 -6.00 -22.20
C THR A 552 20.56 -4.65 -21.64
N GLY A 553 21.52 -3.78 -21.31
CA GLY A 553 21.17 -2.50 -20.70
C GLY A 553 22.36 -1.75 -20.12
N SER A 554 22.07 -0.65 -19.45
CA SER A 554 23.04 0.24 -18.82
C SER A 554 22.59 0.68 -17.44
N PHE A 555 23.55 0.99 -16.55
CA PHE A 555 23.29 1.64 -15.26
C PHE A 555 23.33 3.17 -15.41
N VAL A 556 22.24 3.83 -15.02
CA VAL A 556 22.09 5.28 -15.08
C VAL A 556 21.89 5.82 -13.67
N GLN A 557 22.75 6.74 -13.24
CA GLN A 557 22.55 7.48 -12.00
C GLN A 557 21.69 8.72 -12.29
N ASP A 558 20.54 8.82 -11.61
CA ASP A 558 19.57 9.91 -11.77
C ASP A 558 19.28 10.58 -10.41
N GLU A 559 19.90 11.73 -10.18
CA GLU A 559 19.80 12.48 -8.93
C GLU A 559 18.59 13.43 -8.87
N SER A 560 17.64 13.32 -9.80
CA SER A 560 16.53 14.29 -9.93
C SER A 560 15.70 14.42 -8.66
N ASN A 561 15.53 13.33 -7.90
CA ASN A 561 14.77 13.29 -6.65
C ASN A 561 15.64 13.07 -5.41
N ALA A 562 16.96 13.05 -5.54
CA ALA A 562 17.89 12.74 -4.44
C ALA A 562 18.17 13.93 -3.49
N GLY A 563 17.58 15.10 -3.74
CA GLY A 563 17.74 16.27 -2.86
C GLY A 563 19.20 16.72 -2.77
N ASN A 564 19.80 16.59 -1.58
CA ASN A 564 21.21 16.90 -1.37
C ASN A 564 22.14 15.69 -1.62
N GLY A 565 21.60 14.56 -2.08
CA GLY A 565 22.30 13.29 -2.19
C GLY A 565 22.51 12.60 -0.85
N GLY A 566 23.09 11.41 -0.89
CA GLY A 566 23.37 10.57 0.28
C GLY A 566 24.52 9.60 0.03
N ASP A 567 24.60 8.57 0.85
CA ASP A 567 25.61 7.50 0.79
C ASP A 567 25.04 6.23 0.09
N GLY A 568 24.03 6.39 -0.76
CA GLY A 568 23.44 5.32 -1.54
C GLY A 568 24.40 4.72 -2.56
N TYR A 569 24.06 3.54 -3.07
CA TYR A 569 24.92 2.79 -3.98
C TYR A 569 24.11 1.92 -4.95
N ALA A 570 24.78 1.53 -6.04
CA ALA A 570 24.32 0.45 -6.90
C ALA A 570 25.46 -0.56 -7.11
N ASN A 571 25.23 -1.82 -6.77
CA ASN A 571 26.16 -2.92 -6.91
C ASN A 571 25.64 -3.93 -7.95
N LEU A 572 26.54 -4.53 -8.71
CA LEU A 572 26.21 -5.62 -9.63
C LEU A 572 27.12 -6.82 -9.38
N THR A 573 26.51 -7.98 -9.20
CA THR A 573 27.17 -9.27 -9.16
C THR A 573 26.74 -10.12 -10.37
N ILE A 574 27.71 -10.63 -11.14
CA ILE A 574 27.48 -11.51 -12.29
C ILE A 574 28.15 -12.85 -12.03
N ASP A 575 27.37 -13.93 -11.96
CA ASP A 575 27.89 -15.26 -11.77
C ASP A 575 28.67 -15.76 -13.02
N SER A 576 29.36 -16.88 -12.91
CA SER A 576 30.23 -17.41 -13.99
C SER A 576 29.47 -17.86 -15.25
N SER A 577 28.16 -17.95 -15.21
CA SER A 577 27.33 -18.41 -16.33
C SER A 577 26.50 -17.30 -16.97
N SER A 578 26.43 -16.13 -16.34
CA SER A 578 25.56 -15.01 -16.72
C SER A 578 26.30 -13.96 -17.56
N THR A 579 25.54 -13.14 -18.28
CA THR A 579 26.09 -12.18 -19.23
C THR A 579 25.40 -10.82 -19.09
N TRP A 580 26.19 -9.76 -19.04
CA TRP A 580 25.74 -8.38 -19.24
C TRP A 580 26.14 -7.90 -20.63
N ILE A 581 25.16 -7.54 -21.46
CA ILE A 581 25.34 -6.88 -22.75
C ILE A 581 25.12 -5.39 -22.56
N VAL A 582 26.17 -4.61 -22.65
CA VAL A 582 26.16 -3.16 -22.38
C VAL A 582 25.72 -2.42 -23.63
N ASP A 583 24.66 -1.61 -23.50
CA ASP A 583 24.08 -0.80 -24.57
C ASP A 583 24.29 0.72 -24.39
N GLY A 584 25.00 1.13 -23.34
CA GLY A 584 25.30 2.52 -23.03
C GLY A 584 26.35 2.68 -21.93
N ASP A 585 26.90 3.89 -21.80
CA ASP A 585 27.79 4.22 -20.69
C ASP A 585 27.06 3.96 -19.35
N SER A 586 27.79 3.35 -18.42
CA SER A 586 27.21 2.90 -17.16
C SER A 586 27.99 3.44 -15.96
N THR A 587 27.26 3.81 -14.90
CA THR A 587 27.86 4.25 -13.63
C THR A 587 27.21 3.47 -12.49
N LEU A 588 28.04 2.77 -11.70
CA LEU A 588 27.61 2.02 -10.51
C LEU A 588 28.73 2.02 -9.46
N SER A 589 28.39 1.63 -8.23
CA SER A 589 29.33 1.68 -7.10
C SER A 589 30.30 0.52 -7.10
N SER A 590 29.83 -0.72 -7.29
CA SER A 590 30.64 -1.93 -7.26
C SER A 590 30.24 -2.90 -8.37
N LEU A 591 31.25 -3.52 -8.99
CA LEU A 591 31.04 -4.56 -9.98
C LEU A 591 31.87 -5.79 -9.62
N THR A 592 31.18 -6.91 -9.31
CA THR A 592 31.79 -8.24 -9.16
C THR A 592 31.41 -9.09 -10.37
N CYS A 593 32.38 -9.41 -11.23
CA CYS A 593 32.11 -10.13 -12.48
C CYS A 593 32.91 -11.44 -12.60
N LYS A 594 32.22 -12.56 -12.46
CA LYS A 594 32.75 -13.89 -12.78
C LYS A 594 32.25 -14.39 -14.14
N GLY A 595 31.32 -13.68 -14.76
CA GLY A 595 30.66 -14.00 -16.01
C GLY A 595 31.24 -13.24 -17.21
N THR A 596 30.37 -12.83 -18.12
CA THR A 596 30.73 -12.14 -19.35
C THR A 596 30.17 -10.73 -19.40
N ILE A 597 30.96 -9.75 -19.82
CA ILE A 597 30.56 -8.40 -20.15
C ILE A 597 31.00 -8.07 -21.58
N THR A 598 30.04 -7.76 -22.45
CA THR A 598 30.30 -7.34 -23.85
C THR A 598 29.30 -6.24 -24.23
N ASP A 599 29.56 -5.55 -25.35
CA ASP A 599 28.51 -4.81 -26.05
C ASP A 599 27.70 -5.72 -26.99
N GLU A 600 26.73 -5.16 -27.72
CA GLU A 600 25.89 -5.89 -28.67
C GLU A 600 26.68 -6.49 -29.86
N ASP A 601 27.82 -5.91 -30.23
CA ASP A 601 28.70 -6.40 -31.26
C ASP A 601 29.72 -7.47 -30.76
N GLY A 602 29.66 -7.80 -29.45
CA GLY A 602 30.56 -8.74 -28.80
C GLY A 602 31.95 -8.17 -28.46
N ASN A 603 32.10 -6.83 -28.48
CA ASN A 603 33.35 -6.21 -28.08
C ASN A 603 33.48 -6.18 -26.56
N THR A 604 34.68 -6.25 -26.04
CA THR A 604 34.99 -6.07 -24.63
C THR A 604 34.70 -4.62 -24.23
N VAL A 605 33.98 -4.42 -23.14
CA VAL A 605 33.67 -3.08 -22.61
C VAL A 605 34.79 -2.63 -21.68
N THR A 606 35.16 -1.36 -21.76
CA THR A 606 36.14 -0.76 -20.86
C THR A 606 35.56 -0.59 -19.46
N VAL A 607 36.24 -1.09 -18.40
CA VAL A 607 35.89 -0.87 -17.01
C VAL A 607 36.90 0.06 -16.36
N LYS A 608 36.45 1.20 -15.87
CA LYS A 608 37.26 2.24 -15.23
C LYS A 608 36.81 2.51 -13.79
N GLY A 609 37.80 2.77 -12.94
CA GLY A 609 37.57 3.35 -11.65
C GLY A 609 37.19 4.85 -11.74
N SER A 610 36.39 5.31 -10.81
CA SER A 610 36.09 6.75 -10.65
C SER A 610 37.33 7.59 -10.38
N ASP A 611 38.43 6.97 -9.93
CA ASP A 611 39.75 7.58 -9.74
C ASP A 611 40.59 7.62 -11.03
N GLY A 612 40.07 7.12 -12.15
CA GLY A 612 40.75 7.02 -13.45
C GLY A 612 41.56 5.75 -13.67
N THR A 613 41.58 4.82 -12.72
CA THR A 613 42.22 3.50 -12.89
C THR A 613 41.47 2.70 -13.95
N THR A 614 42.17 2.11 -14.91
CA THR A 614 41.56 1.16 -15.88
C THR A 614 41.72 -0.26 -15.35
N TYR A 615 40.61 -0.92 -15.04
CA TYR A 615 40.60 -2.34 -14.61
C TYR A 615 40.56 -3.29 -15.80
N VAL A 616 39.73 -2.96 -16.80
CA VAL A 616 39.63 -3.71 -18.07
C VAL A 616 39.73 -2.73 -19.21
N GLU A 617 40.65 -2.95 -20.15
CA GLU A 617 40.75 -2.19 -21.39
C GLU A 617 39.93 -2.89 -22.47
N GLY A 618 38.94 -2.21 -23.02
CA GLY A 618 38.01 -2.72 -24.00
C GLY A 618 38.14 -2.07 -25.36
N THR A 619 37.37 -2.60 -26.32
CA THR A 619 37.27 -2.11 -27.71
C THR A 619 35.88 -1.59 -28.04
N SER A 620 34.95 -1.71 -27.11
CA SER A 620 33.60 -1.14 -27.20
C SER A 620 33.65 0.40 -27.14
N ASP A 621 32.69 1.05 -27.75
CA ASP A 621 32.47 2.50 -27.60
C ASP A 621 31.94 2.89 -26.20
N TYR A 622 31.45 1.91 -25.43
CA TYR A 622 30.89 2.12 -24.10
C TYR A 622 31.92 1.94 -22.99
N THR A 623 31.65 2.60 -21.87
CA THR A 623 32.49 2.56 -20.67
C THR A 623 31.63 2.30 -19.43
N ILE A 624 32.10 1.40 -18.57
CA ILE A 624 31.56 1.17 -17.24
C ILE A 624 32.45 1.90 -16.23
N THR A 625 31.88 2.82 -15.45
CA THR A 625 32.56 3.54 -14.38
C THR A 625 32.12 2.99 -13.03
N VAL A 626 33.10 2.61 -12.19
CA VAL A 626 32.85 1.98 -10.88
C VAL A 626 33.74 2.59 -9.80
N SER A 627 33.32 2.50 -8.52
CA SER A 627 34.21 2.78 -7.38
C SER A 627 35.06 1.56 -7.01
N SER A 628 34.58 0.35 -7.24
CA SER A 628 35.33 -0.90 -7.03
C SER A 628 35.01 -1.95 -8.10
N TYR A 629 36.01 -2.80 -8.41
CA TYR A 629 35.90 -3.89 -9.38
C TYR A 629 36.57 -5.14 -8.86
N GLU A 630 35.84 -6.29 -8.94
CA GLU A 630 36.36 -7.65 -8.68
C GLU A 630 36.01 -8.58 -9.85
N ALA A 631 37.01 -9.38 -10.34
CA ALA A 631 36.86 -10.30 -11.47
C ALA A 631 37.01 -11.77 -11.04
#